data_e66e2ee91ff8a3278c80122f0963f74b
#
_entry.id   e66e2ee91ff8a3278c80122f0963f74b
#
_cell.length_a   1.000
_cell.length_b   1.000
_cell.length_c   1.000
_cell.angle_alpha   90.00
_cell.angle_beta   90.00
_cell.angle_gamma   90.00
#
_symmetry.space_group_name_H-M   'P 1'
#
loop_
_entity.id
_entity.type
_entity.pdbx_description
1 polymer ?
#
loop_
_entity_poly.entity_id
_entity_poly.type
_entity_poly.pdbx_seq_one_letter_code
_entity_poly.pdbx_strand_id
1 'polypeptide(L)'
;TVSPSTEAEKTGVKTGIYARNPVNGEKLPIFVADYVTMDYGSGAIMAVPAHDERDYAFAKKYDLPVIIVVEEPNGAGGDLCFTGNGISVNSGDLETNPFAITGLPTNEAKSKIISALTERLQGQAFTNYKLRDWIFSRQRYWGEPFPIASNSSGETVSVNPPVLLPEMDDFRPATSDDPDLPVQPPLARAEDSWREVELNGKIHERELNVMPQ
;
A
#
# COMPACT_ATOMS: atom_id res chain seq x y z
N THR A 1 -1.36 -10.69 -1.72
CA THR A 1 -1.99 -9.34 -1.71
C THR A 1 -1.85 -8.75 -3.10
N VAL A 2 -2.96 -8.75 -3.85
CA VAL A 2 -3.02 -8.13 -5.18
C VAL A 2 -3.01 -6.62 -4.96
N SER A 3 -1.98 -5.93 -5.44
CA SER A 3 -2.00 -4.47 -5.51
C SER A 3 -3.13 -4.08 -6.47
N PRO A 4 -4.10 -3.24 -6.06
CA PRO A 4 -5.15 -2.81 -6.96
C PRO A 4 -4.50 -2.06 -8.13
N SER A 5 -4.73 -2.53 -9.36
CA SER A 5 -4.31 -1.82 -10.55
C SER A 5 -5.00 -0.45 -10.57
N THR A 6 -4.28 0.59 -10.98
CA THR A 6 -4.82 1.96 -11.11
C THR A 6 -6.02 2.05 -12.06
N GLU A 7 -6.25 1.03 -12.89
CA GLU A 7 -7.33 0.95 -13.87
C GLU A 7 -8.57 0.18 -13.38
N ALA A 8 -8.52 -0.49 -12.22
CA ALA A 8 -9.69 -1.20 -11.71
C ALA A 8 -10.79 -0.22 -11.31
N GLU A 9 -12.02 -0.52 -11.72
CA GLU A 9 -13.21 0.25 -11.34
C GLU A 9 -13.34 0.28 -9.81
N LYS A 10 -13.40 1.47 -9.22
CA LYS A 10 -13.52 1.64 -7.76
C LYS A 10 -14.94 1.28 -7.32
N THR A 11 -15.05 0.35 -6.37
CA THR A 11 -16.33 -0.07 -5.81
C THR A 11 -16.45 0.20 -4.32
N GLY A 12 -17.68 0.33 -3.84
CA GLY A 12 -17.93 0.55 -2.43
C GLY A 12 -19.41 0.45 -2.06
N VAL A 13 -19.66 0.35 -0.77
CA VAL A 13 -21.01 0.24 -0.19
C VAL A 13 -21.25 1.37 0.79
N LYS A 14 -22.37 2.09 0.61
CA LYS A 14 -22.80 3.11 1.56
C LYS A 14 -23.28 2.45 2.84
N THR A 15 -22.72 2.85 3.99
CA THR A 15 -23.04 2.23 5.27
C THR A 15 -24.36 2.73 5.89
N GLY A 16 -24.88 3.87 5.42
CA GLY A 16 -25.99 4.57 6.05
C GLY A 16 -25.61 5.41 7.28
N ILE A 17 -24.35 5.35 7.72
CA ILE A 17 -23.84 6.14 8.84
C ILE A 17 -23.11 7.38 8.31
N TYR A 18 -22.98 8.39 9.19
CA TYR A 18 -22.32 9.64 8.86
C TYR A 18 -21.24 9.98 9.90
N ALA A 19 -20.10 10.45 9.45
CA ALA A 19 -19.14 11.15 10.29
C ALA A 19 -19.47 12.64 10.33
N ARG A 20 -19.02 13.33 11.37
CA ARG A 20 -19.11 14.79 11.48
C ARG A 20 -17.73 15.38 11.18
N ASN A 21 -17.65 16.26 10.18
CA ASN A 21 -16.41 16.99 9.92
C ASN A 21 -16.10 17.90 11.13
N PRO A 22 -14.96 17.73 11.81
CA PRO A 22 -14.63 18.50 13.01
C PRO A 22 -14.41 19.98 12.73
N VAL A 23 -14.14 20.36 11.46
CA VAL A 23 -13.78 21.72 11.06
C VAL A 23 -15.02 22.58 10.83
N ASN A 24 -16.04 22.05 10.13
CA ASN A 24 -17.24 22.81 9.76
C ASN A 24 -18.54 22.20 10.29
N GLY A 25 -18.49 21.03 10.90
CA GLY A 25 -19.65 20.33 11.49
C GLY A 25 -20.55 19.61 10.50
N GLU A 26 -20.23 19.62 9.20
CA GLU A 26 -21.02 18.93 8.17
C GLU A 26 -21.04 17.41 8.35
N LYS A 27 -22.13 16.79 7.93
CA LYS A 27 -22.27 15.34 7.91
C LYS A 27 -21.67 14.77 6.63
N LEU A 28 -20.69 13.90 6.78
CA LEU A 28 -20.02 13.20 5.70
C LEU A 28 -20.51 11.75 5.65
N PRO A 29 -20.99 11.25 4.50
CA PRO A 29 -21.42 9.85 4.39
C PRO A 29 -20.21 8.91 4.48
N ILE A 30 -20.39 7.78 5.19
CA ILE A 30 -19.35 6.76 5.32
C ILE A 30 -19.62 5.64 4.31
N PHE A 31 -18.59 5.29 3.56
CA PHE A 31 -18.57 4.16 2.64
C PHE A 31 -17.49 3.14 3.08
N VAL A 32 -17.74 1.88 2.80
CA VAL A 32 -16.70 0.85 2.74
C VAL A 32 -16.32 0.70 1.28
N ALA A 33 -15.06 0.95 0.95
CA ALA A 33 -14.57 0.98 -0.42
C ALA A 33 -13.33 0.10 -0.60
N ASP A 34 -13.22 -0.56 -1.75
CA ASP A 34 -12.17 -1.52 -2.08
C ASP A 34 -10.77 -0.90 -2.25
N TYR A 35 -10.71 0.39 -2.57
CA TYR A 35 -9.44 1.09 -2.75
C TYR A 35 -8.86 1.71 -1.46
N VAL A 36 -9.61 1.65 -0.36
CA VAL A 36 -9.15 2.09 0.97
C VAL A 36 -8.57 0.91 1.71
N THR A 37 -7.23 0.84 1.76
CA THR A 37 -6.52 -0.30 2.34
C THR A 37 -6.06 -0.01 3.77
N MET A 38 -5.94 -1.07 4.59
CA MET A 38 -5.43 -0.97 5.96
C MET A 38 -3.94 -0.59 6.03
N ASP A 39 -3.21 -0.74 4.92
CA ASP A 39 -1.80 -0.40 4.82
C ASP A 39 -1.57 1.12 4.71
N TYR A 40 -2.64 1.91 4.55
CA TYR A 40 -2.58 3.36 4.43
C TYR A 40 -3.24 4.03 5.64
N GLY A 41 -2.42 4.56 6.53
CA GLY A 41 -2.88 5.23 7.74
C GLY A 41 -3.56 4.26 8.73
N SER A 42 -4.78 4.58 9.11
CA SER A 42 -5.61 3.77 10.02
C SER A 42 -6.63 2.87 9.30
N GLY A 43 -6.57 2.80 7.97
CA GLY A 43 -7.61 2.16 7.16
C GLY A 43 -8.88 2.98 6.99
N ALA A 44 -8.88 4.21 7.49
CA ALA A 44 -9.97 5.18 7.26
C ALA A 44 -9.38 6.48 6.70
N ILE A 45 -9.97 6.99 5.62
CA ILE A 45 -9.57 8.23 4.97
C ILE A 45 -10.74 9.21 4.92
N MET A 46 -10.42 10.51 4.91
CA MET A 46 -11.36 11.54 4.46
C MET A 46 -11.09 11.76 2.98
N ALA A 47 -12.03 11.40 2.12
CA ALA A 47 -11.91 11.58 0.67
C ALA A 47 -11.92 13.06 0.28
N VAL A 48 -11.15 13.41 -0.74
CA VAL A 48 -11.08 14.76 -1.31
C VAL A 48 -11.28 14.67 -2.83
N PRO A 49 -12.51 14.53 -3.32
CA PRO A 49 -12.81 14.22 -4.72
C PRO A 49 -12.24 15.20 -5.75
N ALA A 50 -12.09 16.47 -5.41
CA ALA A 50 -11.53 17.44 -6.34
C ALA A 50 -9.99 17.40 -6.44
N HIS A 51 -9.30 16.62 -5.57
CA HIS A 51 -7.83 16.65 -5.43
C HIS A 51 -7.17 15.28 -5.27
N ASP A 52 -7.91 14.18 -5.50
CA ASP A 52 -7.40 12.82 -5.63
C ASP A 52 -8.18 12.11 -6.76
N GLU A 53 -7.48 11.55 -7.73
CA GLU A 53 -8.07 10.91 -8.92
C GLU A 53 -8.95 9.71 -8.56
N ARG A 54 -8.59 8.95 -7.52
CA ARG A 54 -9.36 7.78 -7.08
C ARG A 54 -10.66 8.22 -6.42
N ASP A 55 -10.57 9.24 -5.55
CA ASP A 55 -11.73 9.84 -4.88
C ASP A 55 -12.66 10.50 -5.89
N TYR A 56 -12.11 11.15 -6.93
CA TYR A 56 -12.87 11.76 -8.01
C TYR A 56 -13.66 10.70 -8.81
N ALA A 57 -12.99 9.61 -9.20
CA ALA A 57 -13.65 8.52 -9.93
C ALA A 57 -14.77 7.89 -9.08
N PHE A 58 -14.52 7.69 -7.78
CA PHE A 58 -15.50 7.19 -6.84
C PHE A 58 -16.69 8.14 -6.67
N ALA A 59 -16.41 9.44 -6.49
CA ALA A 59 -17.44 10.44 -6.32
C ALA A 59 -18.36 10.54 -7.54
N LYS A 60 -17.79 10.48 -8.75
CA LYS A 60 -18.57 10.42 -10.00
C LYS A 60 -19.48 9.21 -10.07
N LYS A 61 -18.97 8.04 -9.71
CA LYS A 61 -19.74 6.78 -9.74
C LYS A 61 -20.92 6.79 -8.78
N TYR A 62 -20.75 7.39 -7.59
CA TYR A 62 -21.77 7.40 -6.54
C TYR A 62 -22.53 8.73 -6.43
N ASP A 63 -22.41 9.60 -7.42
CA ASP A 63 -23.06 10.93 -7.49
C ASP A 63 -22.83 11.75 -6.20
N LEU A 64 -21.57 11.80 -5.77
CA LEU A 64 -21.15 12.57 -4.60
C LEU A 64 -20.68 13.96 -5.00
N PRO A 65 -20.83 14.98 -4.14
CA PRO A 65 -20.35 16.33 -4.41
C PRO A 65 -18.83 16.37 -4.63
N VAL A 66 -18.40 17.12 -5.64
CA VAL A 66 -17.00 17.44 -5.91
C VAL A 66 -16.82 18.93 -5.71
N ILE A 67 -16.10 19.32 -4.66
CA ILE A 67 -15.88 20.72 -4.27
C ILE A 67 -14.41 21.04 -4.42
N ILE A 68 -14.10 22.03 -5.27
CA ILE A 68 -12.72 22.50 -5.44
C ILE A 68 -12.33 23.28 -4.18
N VAL A 69 -11.26 22.84 -3.51
CA VAL A 69 -10.73 23.45 -2.28
C VAL A 69 -9.26 23.85 -2.39
N VAL A 70 -8.61 23.53 -3.50
CA VAL A 70 -7.27 24.02 -3.86
C VAL A 70 -7.26 24.47 -5.31
N GLU A 71 -6.76 25.66 -5.58
CA GLU A 71 -6.55 26.18 -6.93
C GLU A 71 -5.08 26.23 -7.28
N GLU A 72 -4.78 26.04 -8.57
CA GLU A 72 -3.43 26.20 -9.09
C GLU A 72 -2.97 27.67 -8.99
N PRO A 73 -1.73 27.95 -8.55
CA PRO A 73 -1.26 29.32 -8.30
C PRO A 73 -1.37 30.30 -9.50
N ASN A 74 -1.39 29.80 -10.72
CA ASN A 74 -1.40 30.59 -11.94
C ASN A 74 -2.76 30.61 -12.67
N GLY A 75 -3.82 30.08 -12.04
CA GLY A 75 -5.17 30.20 -12.59
C GLY A 75 -5.39 29.45 -13.91
N ALA A 76 -4.55 28.47 -14.24
CA ALA A 76 -4.73 27.61 -15.41
C ALA A 76 -5.83 26.57 -15.18
N GLY A 77 -6.92 26.96 -14.55
CA GLY A 77 -8.04 26.11 -14.19
C GLY A 77 -8.61 25.36 -15.39
N GLY A 78 -8.24 24.10 -15.55
CA GLY A 78 -8.70 23.23 -16.61
C GLY A 78 -9.11 21.85 -16.10
N ASP A 79 -8.46 21.32 -15.10
CA ASP A 79 -8.74 19.97 -14.60
C ASP A 79 -9.68 20.00 -13.40
N LEU A 80 -10.79 19.27 -13.52
CA LEU A 80 -11.74 19.05 -12.43
C LEU A 80 -11.12 18.27 -11.25
N CYS A 81 -9.89 17.78 -11.39
CA CYS A 81 -9.15 17.04 -10.36
C CYS A 81 -7.68 17.53 -10.33
N PHE A 82 -7.43 18.66 -9.67
CA PHE A 82 -6.08 19.18 -9.47
C PHE A 82 -5.42 18.53 -8.26
N THR A 83 -4.36 17.77 -8.48
CA THR A 83 -3.65 16.99 -7.43
C THR A 83 -2.39 17.69 -6.90
N GLY A 84 -2.05 18.87 -7.40
CA GLY A 84 -0.86 19.62 -7.04
C GLY A 84 -0.99 20.45 -5.75
N ASN A 85 0.11 21.12 -5.38
CA ASN A 85 0.10 22.15 -4.36
C ASN A 85 -0.41 23.47 -4.96
N GLY A 86 -1.28 24.15 -4.25
CA GLY A 86 -1.90 25.40 -4.70
C GLY A 86 -2.33 26.27 -3.55
N ILE A 87 -3.30 27.14 -3.82
CA ILE A 87 -3.91 28.04 -2.83
C ILE A 87 -5.26 27.46 -2.42
N SER A 88 -5.49 27.40 -1.12
CA SER A 88 -6.77 26.92 -0.57
C SER A 88 -7.90 27.90 -0.88
N VAL A 89 -9.03 27.36 -1.37
CA VAL A 89 -10.25 28.12 -1.68
C VAL A 89 -11.46 27.43 -1.04
N ASN A 90 -12.59 28.11 -0.95
CA ASN A 90 -13.85 27.57 -0.44
C ASN A 90 -13.71 26.87 0.95
N SER A 91 -12.77 27.32 1.76
CA SER A 91 -12.35 26.64 2.99
C SER A 91 -12.47 27.55 4.22
N GLY A 92 -13.58 28.29 4.29
CA GLY A 92 -13.96 29.16 5.40
C GLY A 92 -13.34 30.55 5.33
N ASP A 93 -13.87 31.42 6.18
CA ASP A 93 -13.42 32.81 6.34
C ASP A 93 -12.46 32.89 7.53
N LEU A 94 -11.27 33.44 7.28
CA LEU A 94 -10.19 33.60 8.27
C LEU A 94 -10.57 34.47 9.47
N GLU A 95 -11.52 35.39 9.32
CA GLU A 95 -11.95 36.31 10.39
C GLU A 95 -12.89 35.63 11.41
N THR A 96 -13.65 34.64 10.96
CA THR A 96 -14.76 34.07 11.74
C THR A 96 -14.53 32.63 12.19
N ASN A 97 -13.61 31.91 11.53
CA ASN A 97 -13.38 30.49 11.78
C ASN A 97 -11.89 30.18 12.00
N PRO A 98 -11.50 29.68 13.18
CA PRO A 98 -10.10 29.32 13.48
C PRO A 98 -9.55 28.20 12.57
N PHE A 99 -10.42 27.42 11.95
CA PHE A 99 -10.05 26.41 10.96
C PHE A 99 -10.01 26.91 9.53
N ALA A 100 -10.40 28.17 9.28
CA ALA A 100 -10.41 28.70 7.93
C ALA A 100 -8.99 28.74 7.34
N ILE A 101 -8.87 28.32 6.10
CA ILE A 101 -7.60 28.22 5.39
C ILE A 101 -7.67 28.83 3.98
N THR A 102 -8.80 29.42 3.60
CA THR A 102 -8.93 30.10 2.31
C THR A 102 -7.82 31.13 2.13
N GLY A 103 -7.17 31.12 0.98
CA GLY A 103 -6.06 32.03 0.63
C GLY A 103 -4.67 31.53 1.09
N LEU A 104 -4.59 30.45 1.87
CA LEU A 104 -3.31 29.93 2.33
C LEU A 104 -2.72 28.93 1.31
N PRO A 105 -1.39 28.95 1.11
CA PRO A 105 -0.69 27.89 0.38
C PRO A 105 -0.89 26.50 1.06
N THR A 106 -0.90 25.44 0.28
CA THR A 106 -1.19 24.07 0.75
C THR A 106 -0.40 23.68 2.00
N ASN A 107 0.89 24.00 2.09
CA ASN A 107 1.71 23.59 3.24
C ASN A 107 1.34 24.39 4.52
N GLU A 108 1.02 25.65 4.39
CA GLU A 108 0.58 26.50 5.51
C GLU A 108 -0.82 26.07 5.96
N ALA A 109 -1.72 25.78 5.03
CA ALA A 109 -3.04 25.26 5.30
C ALA A 109 -3.00 23.94 6.10
N LYS A 110 -2.17 22.98 5.67
CA LYS A 110 -1.96 21.71 6.39
C LYS A 110 -1.48 21.94 7.82
N SER A 111 -0.46 22.79 8.00
CA SER A 111 0.10 23.09 9.33
C SER A 111 -0.94 23.72 10.24
N LYS A 112 -1.70 24.67 9.74
CA LYS A 112 -2.75 25.36 10.49
C LYS A 112 -3.86 24.42 10.96
N ILE A 113 -4.37 23.56 10.06
CA ILE A 113 -5.42 22.59 10.41
C ILE A 113 -4.92 21.58 11.44
N ILE A 114 -3.71 21.03 11.27
CA ILE A 114 -3.12 20.06 12.21
C ILE A 114 -2.98 20.70 13.60
N SER A 115 -2.47 21.93 13.69
CA SER A 115 -2.34 22.64 14.97
C SER A 115 -3.70 22.85 15.62
N ALA A 116 -4.68 23.36 14.88
CA ALA A 116 -6.01 23.63 15.39
C ALA A 116 -6.76 22.37 15.86
N LEU A 117 -6.61 21.23 15.18
CA LEU A 117 -7.17 19.95 15.58
C LEU A 117 -6.46 19.40 16.84
N THR A 118 -5.14 19.57 16.93
CA THR A 118 -4.36 19.13 18.09
C THR A 118 -4.71 19.93 19.36
N GLU A 119 -4.83 21.24 19.24
CA GLU A 119 -5.24 22.10 20.35
C GLU A 119 -6.63 21.76 20.89
N ARG A 120 -7.52 21.27 20.03
CA ARG A 120 -8.89 20.85 20.42
C ARG A 120 -8.98 19.39 20.85
N LEU A 121 -7.89 18.66 20.89
CA LEU A 121 -7.86 17.21 21.16
C LEU A 121 -8.75 16.38 20.20
N GLN A 122 -8.89 16.85 18.96
CA GLN A 122 -9.69 16.20 17.90
C GLN A 122 -8.81 15.48 16.87
N GLY A 123 -7.50 15.66 16.94
CA GLY A 123 -6.52 15.04 16.07
C GLY A 123 -5.11 15.25 16.58
N GLN A 124 -4.15 14.65 15.91
CA GLN A 124 -2.73 14.83 16.19
C GLN A 124 -1.90 14.68 14.93
N ALA A 125 -0.74 15.34 14.89
CA ALA A 125 0.24 15.11 13.84
C ALA A 125 0.77 13.67 13.95
N PHE A 126 0.82 12.97 12.83
CA PHE A 126 1.37 11.63 12.75
C PHE A 126 2.32 11.53 11.56
N THR A 127 3.51 10.98 11.78
CA THR A 127 4.47 10.70 10.73
C THR A 127 4.42 9.22 10.40
N ASN A 128 4.02 8.88 9.19
CA ASN A 128 4.05 7.51 8.69
C ASN A 128 5.22 7.35 7.71
N TYR A 129 5.95 6.24 7.84
CA TYR A 129 7.03 5.90 6.93
C TYR A 129 6.51 4.91 5.90
N LYS A 130 6.50 5.34 4.62
CA LYS A 130 6.14 4.46 3.50
C LYS A 130 7.34 3.59 3.14
N LEU A 131 7.66 2.66 4.01
CA LEU A 131 8.68 1.64 3.76
C LEU A 131 8.02 0.41 3.17
N ARG A 132 8.66 -0.17 2.16
CA ARG A 132 8.30 -1.51 1.68
C ARG A 132 9.03 -2.52 2.52
N ASP A 133 8.33 -3.60 2.87
CA ASP A 133 8.97 -4.74 3.50
C ASP A 133 10.10 -5.26 2.64
N TRP A 134 11.23 -5.52 3.27
CA TRP A 134 12.35 -6.11 2.57
C TRP A 134 12.13 -7.62 2.45
N ILE A 135 11.99 -8.08 1.21
CA ILE A 135 11.91 -9.50 0.92
C ILE A 135 13.32 -10.09 1.06
N PHE A 136 13.50 -10.98 2.03
CA PHE A 136 14.78 -11.62 2.29
C PHE A 136 15.18 -12.63 1.22
N SER A 137 14.24 -13.29 0.56
CA SER A 137 14.54 -14.34 -0.41
C SER A 137 15.16 -13.80 -1.69
N ARG A 138 16.17 -14.50 -2.19
CA ARG A 138 16.85 -14.20 -3.45
C ARG A 138 16.94 -15.45 -4.31
N GLN A 139 16.66 -15.30 -5.59
CA GLN A 139 16.71 -16.34 -6.63
C GLN A 139 18.11 -16.41 -7.21
N ARG A 140 19.09 -16.87 -6.41
CA ARG A 140 20.49 -17.01 -6.81
C ARG A 140 21.15 -18.18 -6.11
N TYR A 141 22.29 -18.65 -6.63
CA TYR A 141 23.00 -19.77 -6.02
C TYR A 141 23.71 -19.39 -4.72
N TRP A 142 24.42 -18.27 -4.69
CA TRP A 142 25.18 -17.87 -3.51
C TRP A 142 24.32 -17.10 -2.48
N GLY A 143 24.62 -17.34 -1.23
CA GLY A 143 23.91 -16.82 -0.08
C GLY A 143 23.71 -17.94 0.96
N GLU A 144 22.96 -17.67 2.00
CA GLU A 144 22.63 -18.66 3.01
C GLU A 144 21.29 -19.34 2.69
N PRO A 145 21.26 -20.68 2.48
CA PRO A 145 19.99 -21.37 2.27
C PRO A 145 19.06 -21.20 3.46
N PHE A 146 17.78 -21.04 3.21
CA PHE A 146 16.79 -21.03 4.28
C PHE A 146 16.70 -22.40 4.97
N PRO A 147 16.74 -22.46 6.31
CA PRO A 147 16.62 -23.73 7.03
C PRO A 147 15.15 -24.15 7.17
N ILE A 148 14.41 -24.15 6.07
CA ILE A 148 13.01 -24.55 6.00
C ILE A 148 12.76 -25.48 4.81
N ALA A 149 11.78 -26.34 4.95
CA ALA A 149 11.28 -27.20 3.88
C ALA A 149 9.76 -27.28 3.97
N SER A 150 9.09 -27.49 2.83
CA SER A 150 7.64 -27.60 2.77
C SER A 150 7.21 -28.80 1.93
N ASN A 151 6.03 -29.34 2.23
CA ASN A 151 5.46 -30.46 1.47
C ASN A 151 4.30 -29.97 0.57
N SER A 152 3.81 -30.89 -0.25
CA SER A 152 2.71 -30.62 -1.18
C SER A 152 1.38 -30.23 -0.52
N SER A 153 1.22 -30.49 0.79
CA SER A 153 0.05 -30.06 1.56
C SER A 153 0.20 -28.66 2.18
N GLY A 154 1.34 -27.98 1.92
CA GLY A 154 1.61 -26.64 2.46
C GLY A 154 2.14 -26.66 3.90
N GLU A 155 2.44 -27.81 4.48
CA GLU A 155 3.08 -27.92 5.78
C GLU A 155 4.55 -27.49 5.66
N THR A 156 4.96 -26.49 6.41
CA THR A 156 6.33 -25.96 6.44
C THR A 156 7.00 -26.35 7.75
N VAL A 157 8.20 -26.87 7.65
CA VAL A 157 8.99 -27.37 8.79
C VAL A 157 10.37 -26.74 8.80
N SER A 158 10.96 -26.64 10.00
CA SER A 158 12.34 -26.20 10.17
C SER A 158 13.30 -27.38 9.92
N VAL A 159 14.36 -27.09 9.17
CA VAL A 159 15.46 -28.04 8.95
C VAL A 159 16.60 -27.65 9.89
N ASN A 160 17.26 -28.64 10.49
CA ASN A 160 18.37 -28.36 11.41
C ASN A 160 19.53 -27.64 10.68
N PRO A 161 19.94 -26.45 11.16
CA PRO A 161 21.09 -25.75 10.62
C PRO A 161 22.43 -26.40 11.07
N PRO A 162 23.53 -26.15 10.35
CA PRO A 162 23.62 -25.34 9.14
C PRO A 162 23.15 -26.10 7.89
N VAL A 163 22.44 -25.40 7.01
CA VAL A 163 22.12 -25.89 5.67
C VAL A 163 23.18 -25.36 4.73
N LEU A 164 24.00 -26.25 4.16
CA LEU A 164 25.06 -25.87 3.23
C LEU A 164 24.53 -25.84 1.80
N LEU A 165 25.13 -24.97 0.97
CA LEU A 165 24.87 -24.98 -0.47
C LEU A 165 25.35 -26.30 -1.08
N PRO A 166 24.61 -26.88 -2.05
CA PRO A 166 25.06 -28.06 -2.77
C PRO A 166 26.19 -27.69 -3.75
N GLU A 167 27.07 -28.64 -4.02
CA GLU A 167 27.99 -28.51 -5.16
C GLU A 167 27.19 -28.63 -6.46
N MET A 168 27.41 -27.71 -7.40
CA MET A 168 26.71 -27.67 -8.68
C MET A 168 27.64 -27.19 -9.78
N ASP A 169 27.45 -27.71 -10.99
CA ASP A 169 28.20 -27.28 -12.19
C ASP A 169 27.48 -26.14 -12.94
N ASP A 170 26.18 -25.96 -12.75
CA ASP A 170 25.37 -24.94 -13.42
C ASP A 170 24.62 -24.06 -12.41
N PHE A 171 25.01 -22.80 -12.36
CA PHE A 171 24.47 -21.79 -11.43
C PHE A 171 23.42 -20.88 -12.07
N ARG A 172 23.03 -21.14 -13.31
CA ARG A 172 22.03 -20.33 -14.01
C ARG A 172 20.62 -20.65 -13.47
N PRO A 173 19.70 -19.66 -13.49
CA PRO A 173 18.32 -19.94 -13.19
C PRO A 173 17.74 -21.06 -14.07
N ALA A 174 16.89 -21.88 -13.50
CA ALA A 174 16.22 -22.92 -14.27
C ALA A 174 15.07 -22.28 -15.05
N THR A 175 15.18 -22.30 -16.39
CA THR A 175 14.15 -21.80 -17.29
C THR A 175 13.32 -22.97 -17.81
N SER A 176 12.03 -22.76 -17.97
CA SER A 176 11.12 -23.67 -18.68
C SER A 176 10.95 -23.20 -20.14
N ASP A 177 10.68 -24.13 -21.04
CA ASP A 177 10.26 -23.81 -22.41
C ASP A 177 8.82 -23.23 -22.45
N ASP A 178 8.08 -23.36 -21.36
CA ASP A 178 6.77 -22.73 -21.18
C ASP A 178 6.93 -21.30 -20.68
N PRO A 179 6.54 -20.28 -21.48
CA PRO A 179 6.68 -18.87 -21.11
C PRO A 179 5.79 -18.44 -19.94
N ASP A 180 4.77 -19.22 -19.60
CA ASP A 180 3.85 -18.93 -18.49
C ASP A 180 4.36 -19.45 -17.15
N LEU A 181 5.40 -20.28 -17.15
CA LEU A 181 6.02 -20.75 -15.92
C LEU A 181 7.09 -19.78 -15.41
N PRO A 182 7.09 -19.43 -14.11
CA PRO A 182 8.08 -18.55 -13.55
C PRO A 182 9.48 -19.19 -13.60
N VAL A 183 10.48 -18.36 -13.86
CA VAL A 183 11.88 -18.76 -13.79
C VAL A 183 12.19 -19.28 -12.38
N GLN A 184 12.72 -20.49 -12.30
CA GLN A 184 13.08 -21.11 -11.04
C GLN A 184 14.48 -20.68 -10.58
N PRO A 185 14.74 -20.59 -9.26
CA PRO A 185 16.06 -20.27 -8.75
C PRO A 185 17.09 -21.34 -9.14
N PRO A 186 18.42 -21.01 -9.16
CA PRO A 186 19.47 -21.97 -9.50
C PRO A 186 19.43 -23.27 -8.68
N LEU A 187 19.05 -23.20 -7.40
CA LEU A 187 18.97 -24.37 -6.52
C LEU A 187 17.87 -25.37 -6.94
N ALA A 188 16.98 -25.00 -7.83
CA ALA A 188 16.06 -25.96 -8.45
C ALA A 188 16.76 -27.01 -9.32
N ARG A 189 18.05 -26.78 -9.71
CA ARG A 189 18.90 -27.72 -10.43
C ARG A 189 19.70 -28.65 -9.53
N ALA A 190 19.66 -28.44 -8.21
CA ALA A 190 20.32 -29.32 -7.27
C ALA A 190 19.74 -30.72 -7.34
N GLU A 191 20.55 -31.71 -6.97
CA GLU A 191 20.09 -33.09 -6.90
C GLU A 191 18.96 -33.26 -5.86
N ASP A 192 18.08 -34.23 -6.09
CA ASP A 192 16.98 -34.55 -5.18
C ASP A 192 17.48 -34.87 -3.77
N SER A 193 18.66 -35.49 -3.66
CA SER A 193 19.34 -35.75 -2.38
C SER A 193 19.58 -34.54 -1.52
N TRP A 194 19.73 -33.34 -2.16
CA TRP A 194 19.82 -32.09 -1.45
C TRP A 194 18.46 -31.40 -1.33
N ARG A 195 17.63 -31.42 -2.39
CA ARG A 195 16.34 -30.73 -2.40
C ARG A 195 15.32 -31.34 -1.46
N GLU A 196 15.35 -32.67 -1.33
CA GLU A 196 14.40 -33.41 -0.50
C GLU A 196 14.96 -33.70 0.87
N VAL A 197 14.12 -33.61 1.89
CA VAL A 197 14.43 -33.97 3.25
C VAL A 197 13.27 -34.75 3.86
N GLU A 198 13.56 -35.91 4.42
CA GLU A 198 12.57 -36.67 5.15
C GLU A 198 12.50 -36.21 6.61
N LEU A 199 11.34 -35.70 7.00
CA LEU A 199 11.06 -35.23 8.35
C LEU A 199 9.73 -35.83 8.81
N ASN A 200 9.72 -36.42 9.98
CA ASN A 200 8.54 -37.07 10.56
C ASN A 200 7.86 -38.11 9.64
N GLY A 201 8.65 -38.85 8.84
CA GLY A 201 8.14 -39.86 7.90
C GLY A 201 7.47 -39.29 6.64
N LYS A 202 7.66 -38.01 6.37
CA LYS A 202 7.17 -37.31 5.16
C LYS A 202 8.32 -36.65 4.42
N ILE A 203 8.24 -36.65 3.10
CA ILE A 203 9.18 -35.93 2.24
C ILE A 203 8.75 -34.48 2.15
N HIS A 204 9.72 -33.59 2.38
CA HIS A 204 9.58 -32.14 2.25
C HIS A 204 10.64 -31.63 1.26
N GLU A 205 10.28 -30.66 0.44
CA GLU A 205 11.20 -29.97 -0.46
C GLU A 205 11.78 -28.73 0.24
N ARG A 206 13.11 -28.56 0.19
CA ARG A 206 13.78 -27.40 0.76
C ARG A 206 13.37 -26.11 0.05
N GLU A 207 13.41 -24.99 0.77
CA GLU A 207 13.33 -23.68 0.16
C GLU A 207 14.52 -23.48 -0.80
N LEU A 208 14.22 -23.13 -2.04
CA LEU A 208 15.21 -23.03 -3.13
C LEU A 208 15.81 -21.63 -3.28
N ASN A 209 15.29 -20.66 -2.55
CA ASN A 209 15.87 -19.33 -2.46
C ASN A 209 16.93 -19.26 -1.36
N VAL A 210 17.72 -18.21 -1.39
CA VAL A 210 18.76 -17.96 -0.36
C VAL A 210 18.53 -16.61 0.31
N MET A 211 19.02 -16.47 1.53
CA MET A 211 19.11 -15.19 2.21
C MET A 211 20.29 -14.38 1.66
N PRO A 212 20.15 -13.06 1.51
CA PRO A 212 21.28 -12.20 1.18
C PRO A 212 22.25 -12.13 2.35
N GLN A 213 23.51 -12.08 2.03
CA GLN A 213 24.56 -11.70 2.95
C GLN A 213 24.72 -10.18 2.97
#